data_833b35275b43e8086f796bb012431b4c
#
_entry.id   833b35275b43e8086f796bb012431b4c
#
_cell.length_a   1.000
_cell.length_b   1.000
_cell.length_c   1.000
_cell.angle_alpha   90.00
_cell.angle_beta   90.00
_cell.angle_gamma   90.00
#
_symmetry.space_group_name_H-M   'P 1'
#
loop_
_entity.id
_entity.type
_entity.pdbx_description
1 polymer ?
#
loop_
_entity_poly.entity_id
_entity_poly.type
_entity_poly.pdbx_seq_one_letter_code
_entity_poly.pdbx_strand_id
1 'polypeptide(L)' 'KNGIHNIEIDLKEFEQRHHLSSEDFYKRFTRGELGDEEDFMLWSGIYEMHLENKKKLLELK' A
#
# COMPACT_ATOMS: atom_id res chain seq x y z
N LYS A 1 -22.00 -8.41 -0.78
CA LYS A 1 -21.68 -8.03 -0.63
C LYS A 1 -21.23 -7.15 -1.25
N ASN A 2 -20.79 -6.42 -1.28
CA ASN A 2 -20.59 -5.49 -1.98
C ASN A 2 -19.43 -5.47 -2.68
N GLY A 3 -18.55 -6.16 -2.67
CA GLY A 3 -17.36 -6.21 -3.46
C GLY A 3 -16.53 -4.93 -3.46
N ILE A 4 -16.81 -4.06 -2.57
CA ILE A 4 -16.01 -2.85 -2.52
C ILE A 4 -14.69 -3.16 -1.86
N HIS A 5 -13.64 -2.84 -2.57
CA HIS A 5 -12.30 -3.14 -2.08
C HIS A 5 -11.80 -1.97 -1.24
N ASN A 6 -11.54 -2.22 0.03
CA ASN A 6 -11.06 -1.15 0.91
C ASN A 6 -9.55 -1.18 0.99
N ILE A 7 -8.93 -0.22 0.35
CA ILE A 7 -7.48 -0.16 0.27
C ILE A 7 -6.86 -0.03 1.65
N GLU A 8 -7.50 0.74 2.52
CA GLU A 8 -6.94 0.95 3.86
C GLU A 8 -6.92 -0.34 4.66
N ILE A 9 -7.95 -1.17 4.52
CA ILE A 9 -7.96 -2.43 5.23
C ILE A 9 -6.86 -3.33 4.71
N ASP A 10 -6.67 -3.36 3.39
CA ASP A 10 -5.62 -4.18 2.81
C ASP A 10 -4.24 -3.75 3.31
N LEU A 11 -3.99 -2.44 3.35
CA LEU A 11 -2.72 -1.94 3.83
C LEU A 11 -2.50 -2.33 5.28
N LYS A 12 -3.54 -2.23 6.09
CA LYS A 12 -3.42 -2.57 7.49
C LYS A 12 -3.09 -4.04 7.68
N GLU A 13 -3.69 -4.90 6.88
CA GLU A 13 -3.41 -6.31 6.98
C GLU A 13 -1.96 -6.61 6.66
N PHE A 14 -1.44 -6.00 5.60
CA PHE A 14 -0.03 -6.19 5.27
C PHE A 14 0.87 -5.66 6.39
N GLU A 15 0.51 -4.51 6.95
CA GLU A 15 1.32 -3.92 8.02
C GLU A 15 1.37 -4.84 9.23
N GLN A 16 0.25 -5.45 9.58
CA GLN A 16 0.23 -6.36 10.71
C GLN A 16 0.99 -7.64 10.41
N ARG A 17 0.86 -8.14 9.19
CA ARG A 17 1.51 -9.38 8.81
C ARG A 17 3.02 -9.25 8.83
N HIS A 18 3.53 -8.10 8.38
CA HIS A 18 4.97 -7.92 8.25
C HIS A 18 5.55 -7.02 9.34
N HIS A 19 4.72 -6.55 10.26
CA HIS A 19 5.17 -5.68 11.38
C HIS A 19 5.91 -4.47 10.84
N LEU A 20 5.35 -3.84 9.82
CA LEU A 20 6.02 -2.74 9.16
C LEU A 20 4.96 -1.81 8.59
N SER A 21 5.13 -0.51 8.73
CA SER A 21 4.17 0.42 8.17
C SER A 21 4.30 0.45 6.66
N SER A 22 3.21 0.78 5.98
CA SER A 22 3.24 0.83 4.52
C SER A 22 4.23 1.87 4.02
N GLU A 23 4.35 2.97 4.72
CA GLU A 23 5.28 4.02 4.32
C GLU A 23 6.71 3.51 4.40
N ASP A 24 7.06 2.87 5.51
CA ASP A 24 8.41 2.31 5.67
C ASP A 24 8.65 1.21 4.65
N PHE A 25 7.65 0.35 4.47
CA PHE A 25 7.77 -0.73 3.51
C PHE A 25 8.06 -0.16 2.11
N TYR A 26 7.29 0.84 1.71
CA TYR A 26 7.43 1.36 0.35
C TYR A 26 8.79 1.99 0.14
N LYS A 27 9.30 2.68 1.14
CA LYS A 27 10.63 3.26 1.04
C LYS A 27 11.68 2.20 0.81
N ARG A 28 11.61 1.12 1.58
CA ARG A 28 12.60 0.05 1.45
C ARG A 28 12.42 -0.70 0.14
N PHE A 29 11.16 -0.88 -0.25
CA PHE A 29 10.88 -1.61 -1.48
C PHE A 29 11.45 -0.87 -2.69
N THR A 30 11.25 0.43 -2.75
CA THR A 30 11.74 1.21 -3.89
C THR A 30 13.24 1.35 -3.87
N ARG A 31 13.87 1.18 -2.72
CA ARG A 31 15.33 1.20 -2.66
C ARG A 31 15.95 -0.14 -3.04
N GLY A 32 15.13 -1.14 -3.25
CA GLY A 32 15.65 -2.46 -3.56
C GLY A 32 16.12 -3.23 -2.35
N GLU A 33 15.73 -2.79 -1.15
CA GLU A 33 16.15 -3.47 0.07
C GLU A 33 15.32 -4.73 0.33
N LEU A 34 14.13 -4.80 -0.26
CA LEU A 34 13.27 -5.95 -0.08
C LEU A 34 13.24 -6.78 -1.36
N GLY A 35 12.83 -8.02 -1.22
CA GLY A 35 12.80 -8.90 -2.39
C GLY A 35 11.58 -8.63 -3.25
N ASP A 36 11.42 -9.48 -4.29
CA ASP A 36 10.31 -9.35 -5.22
C ASP A 36 9.20 -10.33 -4.86
N GLU A 37 8.93 -10.51 -3.59
CA GLU A 37 7.87 -11.40 -3.18
C GLU A 37 6.54 -10.92 -3.69
N GLU A 38 5.67 -11.87 -3.95
CA GLU A 38 4.35 -11.55 -4.48
C GLU A 38 3.59 -10.60 -3.55
N ASP A 39 3.67 -10.85 -2.24
CA ASP A 39 3.01 -9.99 -1.27
C ASP A 39 3.51 -8.56 -1.39
N PHE A 40 4.81 -8.41 -1.56
CA PHE A 40 5.40 -7.07 -1.65
C PHE A 40 4.95 -6.36 -2.91
N MET A 41 4.82 -7.08 -4.00
CA MET A 41 4.38 -6.45 -5.24
C MET A 41 2.92 -6.00 -5.11
N LEU A 42 2.07 -6.82 -4.50
CA LEU A 42 0.69 -6.43 -4.27
C LEU A 42 0.62 -5.24 -3.32
N TRP A 43 1.41 -5.29 -2.26
CA TRP A 43 1.41 -4.22 -1.26
C TRP A 43 1.81 -2.90 -1.88
N SER A 44 2.87 -2.91 -2.69
CA SER A 44 3.34 -1.67 -3.31
C SER A 44 2.29 -1.11 -4.27
N GLY A 45 1.63 -1.97 -5.03
CA GLY A 45 0.59 -1.52 -5.94
C GLY A 45 -0.57 -0.89 -5.20
N ILE A 46 -1.01 -1.54 -4.12
CA ILE A 46 -2.11 -1.02 -3.32
C ILE A 46 -1.71 0.30 -2.67
N TYR A 47 -0.50 0.39 -2.19
CA TYR A 47 -0.04 1.62 -1.55
C TYR A 47 0.01 2.77 -2.56
N GLU A 48 0.44 2.48 -3.79
CA GLU A 48 0.46 3.51 -4.82
C GLU A 48 -0.95 3.99 -5.13
N MET A 49 -1.91 3.08 -5.17
CA MET A 49 -3.30 3.47 -5.38
C MET A 49 -3.80 4.35 -4.24
N HIS A 50 -3.39 4.03 -3.03
CA HIS A 50 -3.77 4.83 -1.87
C HIS A 50 -3.23 6.25 -1.99
N LEU A 51 -1.98 6.37 -2.41
CA LEU A 51 -1.37 7.68 -2.58
C LEU A 51 -2.09 8.48 -3.66
N GLU A 52 -2.45 7.83 -4.75
CA GLU A 52 -3.15 8.51 -5.83
C GLU A 52 -4.52 9.01 -5.38
N ASN A 53 -5.23 8.18 -4.65
CA ASN A 53 -6.54 8.59 -4.15
C ASN A 53 -6.42 9.79 -3.23
N LYS A 54 -5.40 9.79 -2.39
CA LYS A 54 -5.17 10.88 -1.48
C LYS A 54 -4.88 12.16 -2.26
N LYS A 55 -4.09 12.03 -3.30
CA LYS A 55 -3.73 13.18 -4.12
C LYS A 55 -4.96 13.74 -4.82
N LYS A 56 -5.82 12.87 -5.34
CA LYS A 56 -7.02 13.31 -6.01
C LYS A 56 -7.94 14.06 -5.08
N LEU A 57 -8.07 13.59 -3.86
CA LEU A 57 -8.92 14.26 -2.89
C LEU A 57 -8.43 15.67 -2.63
N LEU A 58 -7.13 15.85 -2.54
CA LEU A 58 -6.56 17.16 -2.32
C LEU A 58 -6.77 18.06 -3.51
N GLU A 59 -6.71 17.50 -4.70
CA GLU A 59 -6.85 18.31 -5.91
C GLU A 59 -8.29 18.74 -6.14
N LEU A 60 -9.23 17.98 -5.64
CA LEU A 60 -10.63 18.32 -5.84
C LEU A 60 -11.06 19.53 -5.05
N LYS A 61 -10.25 20.00 -4.16
CA LYS A 61 -10.60 21.20 -3.46
C LYS A 61 -10.46 22.41 -4.35
#